data_5f10742e87dbfc1c714a40823ef7ca43
#
_entry.id   5f10742e87dbfc1c714a40823ef7ca43
#
_cell.length_a   1.000
_cell.length_b   1.000
_cell.length_c   1.000
_cell.angle_alpha   90.00
_cell.angle_beta   90.00
_cell.angle_gamma   90.00
#
_symmetry.space_group_name_H-M   'P 1'
#
loop_
_entity.id
_entity.type
_entity.pdbx_description
1 polymer ?
#
loop_
_entity_poly.entity_id
_entity_poly.type
_entity_poly.pdbx_seq_one_letter_code
_entity_poly.pdbx_strand_id
1 'polypeptide(L)' 'GVRMSILVKEDEGRIRVSIRSRRGTSANGCARQFFNGGGHENAAGGRLDVPKDIPGIEAAAEYIERHTHIYLNGDNE' A
#
# COMPACT_ATOMS: atom_id res chain seq x y z
N GLY A 1 18.41 -6.38 2.86
CA GLY A 1 17.76 -5.85 1.68
C GLY A 1 16.35 -5.39 1.91
N VAL A 2 15.75 -4.89 0.87
CA VAL A 2 14.39 -4.37 0.93
C VAL A 2 13.40 -5.53 0.93
N ARG A 3 12.48 -5.53 1.90
CA ARG A 3 11.45 -6.57 1.97
C ARG A 3 10.30 -6.28 1.02
N MET A 4 10.02 -4.99 0.81
CA MET A 4 8.88 -4.59 0.01
C MET A 4 9.13 -3.23 -0.60
N SER A 5 8.68 -3.03 -1.82
CA SER A 5 8.75 -1.73 -2.46
C SER A 5 7.37 -1.35 -2.98
N ILE A 6 7.09 -0.06 -2.98
CA ILE A 6 5.80 0.46 -3.39
C ILE A 6 6.00 1.56 -4.40
N LEU A 7 5.36 1.40 -5.55
CA LEU A 7 5.36 2.42 -6.60
C LEU A 7 4.01 3.12 -6.55
N VAL A 8 4.05 4.44 -6.55
CA VAL A 8 2.86 5.26 -6.34
C VAL A 8 2.63 6.13 -7.56
N LYS A 9 1.36 6.21 -7.99
CA LYS A 9 1.00 7.03 -9.14
C LYS A 9 -0.33 7.71 -8.87
N GLU A 10 -0.38 9.01 -9.14
CA GLU A 10 -1.64 9.74 -9.09
C GLU A 10 -2.38 9.53 -10.42
N ASP A 11 -3.67 9.25 -10.35
CA ASP A 11 -4.46 8.93 -11.53
C ASP A 11 -5.89 9.42 -11.29
N GLU A 12 -6.25 10.51 -11.96
CA GLU A 12 -7.62 11.04 -11.94
C GLU A 12 -8.17 11.24 -10.53
N GLY A 13 -7.36 11.92 -9.69
CA GLY A 13 -7.82 12.27 -8.34
C GLY A 13 -7.75 11.16 -7.33
N ARG A 14 -7.08 10.07 -7.66
CA ARG A 14 -6.86 8.98 -6.72
C ARG A 14 -5.40 8.55 -6.79
N ILE A 15 -4.99 7.79 -5.80
CA ILE A 15 -3.64 7.25 -5.76
C ILE A 15 -3.70 5.76 -6.09
N ARG A 16 -2.89 5.34 -7.05
CA ARG A 16 -2.74 3.93 -7.38
C ARG A 16 -1.40 3.47 -6.84
N VAL A 17 -1.39 2.26 -6.27
CA VAL A 17 -0.15 1.70 -5.72
C VAL A 17 0.13 0.35 -6.37
N SER A 18 1.41 0.09 -6.61
CA SER A 18 1.88 -1.22 -7.07
C SER A 18 2.87 -1.70 -6.05
N ILE A 19 2.67 -2.90 -5.52
CA ILE A 19 3.46 -3.42 -4.43
C ILE A 19 4.21 -4.66 -4.89
N ARG A 20 5.51 -4.68 -4.62
CA ARG A 20 6.35 -5.84 -4.88
C ARG A 20 7.02 -6.24 -3.58
N SER A 21 7.13 -7.53 -3.36
CA SER A 21 7.73 -8.00 -2.11
C SER A 21 8.62 -9.19 -2.37
N ARG A 22 9.47 -9.48 -1.39
CA ARG A 22 10.32 -10.66 -1.43
C ARG A 22 9.61 -11.82 -0.78
N ARG A 23 10.15 -13.01 -0.98
CA ARG A 23 9.64 -14.21 -0.35
C ARG A 23 9.58 -13.99 1.16
N GLY A 24 8.48 -14.40 1.76
CA GLY A 24 8.26 -14.24 3.18
C GLY A 24 7.51 -12.99 3.57
N THR A 25 7.27 -12.09 2.63
CA THR A 25 6.47 -10.89 2.87
C THR A 25 5.39 -10.84 1.79
N SER A 26 4.14 -10.73 2.19
CA SER A 26 3.03 -10.81 1.25
C SER A 26 2.61 -9.44 0.76
N ALA A 27 2.85 -9.16 -0.52
CA ALA A 27 2.35 -7.95 -1.16
C ALA A 27 0.82 -7.99 -1.22
N ASN A 28 0.26 -9.17 -1.50
CA ASN A 28 -1.18 -9.34 -1.56
C ASN A 28 -1.84 -9.01 -0.23
N GLY A 29 -1.26 -9.50 0.87
CA GLY A 29 -1.80 -9.20 2.20
C GLY A 29 -1.83 -7.73 2.51
N CYS A 30 -0.74 -7.03 2.17
CA CYS A 30 -0.65 -5.60 2.40
C CYS A 30 -1.68 -4.84 1.58
N ALA A 31 -1.81 -5.20 0.29
CA ALA A 31 -2.76 -4.54 -0.60
C ALA A 31 -4.19 -4.73 -0.11
N ARG A 32 -4.54 -5.93 0.31
CA ARG A 32 -5.90 -6.21 0.77
C ARG A 32 -6.20 -5.51 2.08
N GLN A 33 -5.22 -5.42 2.95
CA GLN A 33 -5.46 -4.87 4.28
C GLN A 33 -5.50 -3.36 4.29
N PHE A 34 -4.66 -2.70 3.50
CA PHE A 34 -4.49 -1.26 3.60
C PHE A 34 -4.75 -0.47 2.32
N PHE A 35 -4.85 -1.13 1.17
CA PHE A 35 -4.90 -0.40 -0.10
C PHE A 35 -6.06 -0.81 -1.00
N ASN A 36 -7.07 -1.45 -0.43
CA ASN A 36 -8.30 -1.77 -1.18
C ASN A 36 -8.03 -2.60 -2.44
N GLY A 37 -7.08 -3.50 -2.36
CA GLY A 37 -6.69 -4.22 -3.55
C GLY A 37 -6.31 -5.67 -3.29
N GLY A 38 -5.33 -6.15 -4.05
CA GLY A 38 -4.87 -7.51 -3.94
C GLY A 38 -4.07 -7.90 -5.16
N GLY A 39 -3.77 -9.18 -5.29
CA GLY A 39 -3.02 -9.69 -6.42
C GLY A 39 -2.31 -10.97 -6.06
N HIS A 40 -1.06 -11.07 -6.51
CA HIS A 40 -0.23 -12.24 -6.23
C HIS A 40 0.58 -12.01 -4.97
N GLU A 41 1.14 -13.10 -4.45
CA GLU A 41 1.85 -13.04 -3.18
C GLU A 41 2.96 -11.97 -3.17
N ASN A 42 3.71 -11.87 -4.26
CA ASN A 42 4.84 -10.94 -4.30
C ASN A 42 4.64 -9.78 -5.27
N ALA A 43 3.43 -9.65 -5.83
CA ALA A 43 3.12 -8.57 -6.77
C ALA A 43 1.63 -8.27 -6.71
N ALA A 44 1.29 -7.14 -6.14
CA ALA A 44 -0.11 -6.77 -5.93
C ALA A 44 -0.31 -5.29 -6.18
N GLY A 45 -1.54 -4.86 -6.24
CA GLY A 45 -1.86 -3.46 -6.44
C GLY A 45 -3.06 -3.05 -5.64
N GLY A 46 -3.24 -1.74 -5.52
CA GLY A 46 -4.38 -1.20 -4.81
C GLY A 46 -4.55 0.27 -5.13
N ARG A 47 -5.38 0.92 -4.31
CA ARG A 47 -5.64 2.33 -4.52
C ARG A 47 -6.09 3.00 -3.22
N LEU A 48 -5.94 4.32 -3.21
CA LEU A 48 -6.48 5.16 -2.15
C LEU A 48 -7.37 6.20 -2.80
N ASP A 49 -8.60 6.28 -2.36
CA ASP A 49 -9.58 7.22 -2.90
C ASP A 49 -9.65 8.45 -2.00
N VAL A 50 -9.93 9.59 -2.64
CA VAL A 50 -10.10 10.87 -1.97
C VAL A 50 -11.58 11.23 -2.05
N PRO A 51 -12.24 11.60 -0.99
CA PRO A 51 -11.76 11.76 0.38
C PRO A 51 -11.97 10.54 1.28
N LYS A 52 -12.34 9.41 0.69
CA LYS A 52 -12.76 8.25 1.46
C LYS A 52 -11.62 7.66 2.29
N ASP A 53 -10.46 7.47 1.67
CA ASP A 53 -9.34 6.83 2.34
C ASP A 53 -8.35 7.84 2.90
N ILE A 54 -8.15 8.93 2.19
CA ILE A 54 -7.26 10.01 2.59
C ILE A 54 -7.94 11.34 2.29
N PRO A 55 -7.68 12.38 3.08
CA PRO A 55 -8.37 13.65 2.89
C PRO A 55 -8.00 14.38 1.59
N GLY A 56 -6.80 14.12 1.08
CA GLY A 56 -6.33 14.71 -0.16
C GLY A 56 -5.14 13.94 -0.67
N ILE A 57 -4.77 14.19 -1.92
CA ILE A 57 -3.64 13.51 -2.56
C ILE A 57 -2.35 13.70 -1.76
N GLU A 58 -2.18 14.89 -1.16
CA GLU A 58 -0.97 15.19 -0.42
C GLU A 58 -0.79 14.33 0.83
N ALA A 59 -1.84 13.66 1.28
CA ALA A 59 -1.76 12.80 2.45
C ALA A 59 -1.32 11.37 2.12
N ALA A 60 -1.14 11.07 0.83
CA ALA A 60 -0.86 9.69 0.40
C ALA A 60 0.47 9.19 0.93
N ALA A 61 1.51 10.00 0.87
CA ALA A 61 2.85 9.57 1.28
C ALA A 61 2.86 9.14 2.75
N GLU A 62 2.23 9.93 3.61
CA GLU A 62 2.17 9.62 5.02
C GLU A 62 1.35 8.36 5.28
N TYR A 63 0.22 8.23 4.60
CA TYR A 63 -0.62 7.04 4.73
C TYR A 63 0.16 5.78 4.38
N ILE A 64 0.84 5.83 3.24
CA ILE A 64 1.59 4.68 2.73
C ILE A 64 2.72 4.30 3.68
N GLU A 65 3.48 5.29 4.12
CA GLU A 65 4.60 5.04 5.02
C GLU A 65 4.12 4.44 6.33
N ARG A 66 3.07 5.02 6.90
CA ARG A 66 2.56 4.59 8.19
C ARG A 66 2.02 3.15 8.14
N HIS A 67 1.19 2.86 7.15
CA HIS A 67 0.55 1.56 7.09
C HIS A 67 1.49 0.46 6.62
N THR A 68 2.44 0.81 5.77
CA THR A 68 3.49 -0.13 5.38
C THR A 68 4.35 -0.51 6.58
N HIS A 69 4.68 0.48 7.40
CA HIS A 69 5.45 0.23 8.62
C HIS A 69 4.69 -0.70 9.56
N ILE A 70 3.41 -0.43 9.76
CA ILE A 70 2.56 -1.27 10.59
C ILE A 70 2.55 -2.70 10.07
N TYR A 71 2.36 -2.83 8.77
CA TYR A 71 2.27 -4.15 8.14
C TYR A 71 3.56 -4.95 8.29
N LEU A 72 4.70 -4.30 8.02
CA LEU A 72 6.00 -4.99 8.05
C LEU A 72 6.44 -5.35 9.46
N ASN A 73 6.02 -4.59 10.45
CA ASN A 73 6.44 -4.83 11.82
C ASN A 73 5.42 -5.63 12.62
N GLY A 74 4.29 -5.96 12.02
CA GLY A 74 3.28 -6.74 12.70
C GLY A 74 2.61 -6.01 13.84
N ASP A 75 2.58 -4.68 13.80
CA ASP A 75 1.90 -3.89 14.83
C ASP A 75 0.40 -4.09 14.71
N ASN A 76 -0.23 -4.33 15.84
CA ASN A 76 -1.65 -4.62 15.87
C ASN A 76 -2.47 -3.62 16.67
N GLU A 77 -1.87 -2.53 17.04
CA GLU A 77 -2.60 -1.51 17.79
C GLU A 77 -3.63 -0.82 17.00
#